data_bfc8dcc66b31b7b44bc5606644d9606d
#
_entry.id   bfc8dcc66b31b7b44bc5606644d9606d
#
_cell.length_a   1.000
_cell.length_b   1.000
_cell.length_c   1.000
_cell.angle_alpha   90.00
_cell.angle_beta   90.00
_cell.angle_gamma   90.00
#
_symmetry.space_group_name_H-M   'P 1'
#
loop_
_entity.id
_entity.type
_entity.pdbx_description
1 polymer ?
#
loop_
_entity_poly.entity_id
_entity_poly.type
_entity_poly.pdbx_seq_one_letter_code
_entity_poly.pdbx_strand_id
1 'polypeptide(L)'
;MANNNFRGALISVMDILQLSHYLDNLLDVPSITDSPNALNGLQVQNTGEIKKIGLAVDLCQATIDLAIEKNCQMMFVHHGIFWGGLQPLRGTFYEKISSMLSANLGLYSAHIPLDLHPVLGNNRALADLIGLQNLEPFGEYGGIKIGFKGTINKKSAETLAQELAEKLGSSVKLIGEGEIESVGLVTGGAAEIVGQASREGLSAYITGEGANHHYHEAIEGHCVLIFAGHYATETRGVKAVGKHLEEKFGITSEFLDYPTGL
;
A
#
# COMPACT_ATOMS: atom_id res chain seq x y z
N MET A 1 49.20 -7.38 -19.23
CA MET A 1 48.21 -6.37 -19.64
C MET A 1 46.87 -7.09 -19.78
N ALA A 2 46.06 -7.04 -18.75
CA ALA A 2 44.74 -7.69 -18.75
C ALA A 2 43.70 -6.57 -18.92
N ASN A 3 43.06 -6.54 -20.10
CA ASN A 3 41.95 -5.64 -20.38
C ASN A 3 40.72 -6.07 -19.62
N ASN A 4 40.40 -5.36 -18.54
CA ASN A 4 39.11 -5.42 -17.89
C ASN A 4 38.08 -4.63 -18.72
N ASN A 5 37.44 -5.34 -19.65
CA ASN A 5 36.20 -4.86 -20.26
C ASN A 5 35.04 -5.09 -19.27
N PHE A 6 34.77 -4.10 -18.42
CA PHE A 6 33.44 -3.96 -17.84
C PHE A 6 32.47 -3.58 -18.97
N ARG A 7 31.84 -4.60 -19.57
CA ARG A 7 30.66 -4.39 -20.40
C ARG A 7 29.56 -3.93 -19.45
N GLY A 8 29.23 -2.64 -19.53
CA GLY A 8 28.00 -2.11 -18.94
C GLY A 8 26.82 -3.01 -19.40
N ALA A 9 26.08 -3.53 -18.46
CA ALA A 9 24.83 -4.23 -18.76
C ALA A 9 23.98 -3.25 -19.58
N LEU A 10 23.67 -3.62 -20.83
CA LEU A 10 22.63 -2.95 -21.61
C LEU A 10 21.37 -2.98 -20.76
N ILE A 11 20.92 -1.83 -20.29
CA ILE A 11 19.59 -1.68 -19.68
C ILE A 11 18.63 -2.11 -20.79
N SER A 12 18.07 -3.31 -20.67
CA SER A 12 17.11 -3.81 -21.66
C SER A 12 15.88 -2.91 -21.59
N VAL A 13 15.50 -2.33 -22.72
CA VAL A 13 14.23 -1.62 -22.88
C VAL A 13 13.13 -2.48 -22.31
N MET A 14 12.41 -1.99 -21.30
CA MET A 14 11.37 -2.75 -20.63
C MET A 14 10.01 -2.23 -21.05
N ASP A 15 9.21 -3.11 -21.66
CA ASP A 15 7.80 -2.82 -21.95
C ASP A 15 6.91 -3.17 -20.74
N ILE A 16 5.63 -2.81 -20.85
CA ILE A 16 4.68 -3.01 -19.72
C ILE A 16 4.44 -4.49 -19.41
N LEU A 17 4.50 -5.39 -20.40
CA LEU A 17 4.27 -6.83 -20.17
C LEU A 17 5.44 -7.45 -19.42
N GLN A 18 6.67 -7.06 -19.77
CA GLN A 18 7.88 -7.48 -19.07
C GLN A 18 7.90 -6.94 -17.64
N LEU A 19 7.55 -5.66 -17.47
CA LEU A 19 7.50 -5.03 -16.15
C LEU A 19 6.40 -5.61 -15.29
N SER A 20 5.19 -5.87 -15.84
CA SER A 20 4.12 -6.49 -15.07
C SER A 20 4.46 -7.91 -14.65
N HIS A 21 5.05 -8.71 -15.53
CA HIS A 21 5.51 -10.06 -15.16
C HIS A 21 6.58 -10.01 -14.04
N TYR A 22 7.47 -9.02 -14.09
CA TYR A 22 8.42 -8.80 -13.01
C TYR A 22 7.74 -8.45 -11.69
N LEU A 23 6.77 -7.53 -11.71
CA LEU A 23 6.00 -7.11 -10.53
C LEU A 23 5.14 -8.25 -9.97
N ASP A 24 4.51 -9.06 -10.82
CA ASP A 24 3.75 -10.24 -10.41
C ASP A 24 4.61 -11.21 -9.59
N ASN A 25 5.84 -11.46 -10.04
CA ASN A 25 6.79 -12.32 -9.33
C ASN A 25 7.35 -11.65 -8.06
N LEU A 26 7.66 -10.35 -8.12
CA LEU A 26 8.19 -9.60 -6.98
C LEU A 26 7.20 -9.59 -5.81
N LEU A 27 5.92 -9.35 -6.11
CA LEU A 27 4.86 -9.21 -5.12
C LEU A 27 4.11 -10.52 -4.84
N ASP A 28 4.52 -11.62 -5.48
CA ASP A 28 3.89 -12.94 -5.37
C ASP A 28 2.37 -12.93 -5.64
N VAL A 29 1.96 -12.10 -6.62
CA VAL A 29 0.54 -11.87 -6.96
C VAL A 29 -0.23 -13.17 -7.21
N PRO A 30 0.31 -14.19 -7.92
CA PRO A 30 -0.43 -15.42 -8.18
C PRO A 30 -0.74 -16.27 -6.95
N SER A 31 0.05 -16.14 -5.87
CA SER A 31 -0.05 -16.98 -4.67
C SER A 31 -0.90 -16.35 -3.57
N ILE A 32 -1.15 -15.04 -3.64
CA ILE A 32 -1.84 -14.30 -2.57
C ILE A 32 -3.32 -14.13 -2.90
N THR A 33 -4.17 -14.68 -2.03
CA THR A 33 -5.62 -14.50 -2.13
C THR A 33 -6.02 -13.09 -1.77
N ASP A 34 -6.85 -12.46 -2.61
CA ASP A 34 -7.37 -11.12 -2.41
C ASP A 34 -8.85 -11.03 -2.84
N SER A 35 -9.48 -9.89 -2.59
CA SER A 35 -10.79 -9.59 -3.17
C SER A 35 -10.75 -9.73 -4.70
N PRO A 36 -11.69 -10.42 -5.32
CA PRO A 36 -11.74 -10.54 -6.80
C PRO A 36 -11.78 -9.18 -7.49
N ASN A 37 -12.34 -8.16 -6.83
CA ASN A 37 -12.44 -6.81 -7.36
C ASN A 37 -11.11 -6.02 -7.28
N ALA A 38 -10.15 -6.45 -6.49
CA ALA A 38 -8.80 -5.87 -6.49
C ALA A 38 -8.12 -6.06 -7.85
N LEU A 39 -8.38 -7.20 -8.50
CA LEU A 39 -7.84 -7.58 -9.80
C LEU A 39 -6.34 -7.24 -9.89
N ASN A 40 -5.54 -7.79 -8.95
CA ASN A 40 -4.11 -7.52 -8.87
C ASN A 40 -3.41 -7.86 -10.19
N GLY A 41 -2.40 -7.07 -10.54
CA GLY A 41 -1.63 -7.21 -11.77
C GLY A 41 -1.91 -6.11 -12.80
N LEU A 42 -1.61 -6.39 -14.06
CA LEU A 42 -1.81 -5.47 -15.18
C LEU A 42 -3.31 -5.29 -15.48
N GLN A 43 -3.81 -4.07 -15.31
CA GLN A 43 -5.23 -3.74 -15.55
C GLN A 43 -5.48 -3.00 -16.86
N VAL A 44 -4.54 -2.16 -17.30
CA VAL A 44 -4.60 -1.45 -18.59
C VAL A 44 -3.25 -1.56 -19.26
N GLN A 45 -3.21 -2.18 -20.44
CA GLN A 45 -2.00 -2.29 -21.24
C GLN A 45 -1.76 -1.00 -22.03
N ASN A 46 -0.48 -0.66 -22.23
CA ASN A 46 -0.03 0.36 -23.16
C ASN A 46 0.97 -0.23 -24.16
N THR A 47 1.55 0.64 -24.99
CA THR A 47 2.60 0.28 -25.95
C THR A 47 3.86 1.11 -25.70
N GLY A 48 5.01 0.56 -26.08
CA GLY A 48 6.30 1.23 -26.00
C GLY A 48 7.06 0.95 -24.70
N GLU A 49 8.14 1.67 -24.52
CA GLU A 49 9.08 1.53 -23.42
C GLU A 49 8.57 2.26 -22.17
N ILE A 50 8.73 1.64 -21.00
CA ILE A 50 8.45 2.25 -19.70
C ILE A 50 9.74 2.87 -19.16
N LYS A 51 9.76 4.21 -19.04
CA LYS A 51 10.89 5.00 -18.49
C LYS A 51 10.52 5.73 -17.22
N LYS A 52 9.23 6.08 -17.08
CA LYS A 52 8.72 6.79 -15.90
C LYS A 52 7.37 6.22 -15.51
N ILE A 53 7.20 5.98 -14.21
CA ILE A 53 5.94 5.51 -13.61
C ILE A 53 5.37 6.54 -12.64
N GLY A 54 4.04 6.68 -12.65
CA GLY A 54 3.30 7.38 -11.62
C GLY A 54 2.92 6.42 -10.51
N LEU A 55 3.14 6.80 -9.27
CA LEU A 55 2.81 6.01 -8.08
C LEU A 55 1.65 6.67 -7.35
N ALA A 56 0.57 5.94 -7.06
CA ALA A 56 -0.53 6.47 -6.27
C ALA A 56 -1.10 5.38 -5.34
N VAL A 57 -1.78 5.79 -4.28
CA VAL A 57 -2.60 4.87 -3.49
C VAL A 57 -3.83 4.51 -4.32
N ASP A 58 -4.61 5.52 -4.72
CA ASP A 58 -5.88 5.35 -5.40
C ASP A 58 -5.83 5.71 -6.88
N LEU A 59 -6.49 4.91 -7.73
CA LEU A 59 -6.79 5.31 -9.08
C LEU A 59 -8.06 6.16 -9.10
N CYS A 60 -7.91 7.44 -9.36
CA CYS A 60 -9.00 8.37 -9.61
C CYS A 60 -8.67 9.27 -10.82
N GLN A 61 -9.65 10.05 -11.31
CA GLN A 61 -9.40 10.93 -12.45
C GLN A 61 -8.23 11.88 -12.18
N ALA A 62 -8.16 12.45 -10.97
CA ALA A 62 -7.10 13.38 -10.61
C ALA A 62 -5.70 12.75 -10.67
N THR A 63 -5.53 11.51 -10.20
CA THR A 63 -4.22 10.82 -10.28
C THR A 63 -3.87 10.40 -11.71
N ILE A 64 -4.87 10.10 -12.56
CA ILE A 64 -4.68 9.87 -14.00
C ILE A 64 -4.19 11.16 -14.67
N ASP A 65 -4.86 12.30 -14.42
CA ASP A 65 -4.51 13.59 -15.02
C ASP A 65 -3.08 14.01 -14.60
N LEU A 66 -2.72 13.84 -13.33
CA LEU A 66 -1.36 14.05 -12.84
C LEU A 66 -0.34 13.14 -13.54
N ALA A 67 -0.64 11.87 -13.72
CA ALA A 67 0.26 10.94 -14.43
C ALA A 67 0.50 11.38 -15.88
N ILE A 68 -0.54 11.83 -16.57
CA ILE A 68 -0.46 12.35 -17.94
C ILE A 68 0.38 13.63 -17.98
N GLU A 69 0.10 14.60 -17.09
CA GLU A 69 0.86 15.85 -16.96
C GLU A 69 2.35 15.59 -16.73
N LYS A 70 2.67 14.61 -15.88
CA LYS A 70 4.05 14.22 -15.55
C LYS A 70 4.71 13.31 -16.60
N ASN A 71 4.03 13.03 -17.72
CA ASN A 71 4.49 12.16 -18.82
C ASN A 71 4.87 10.75 -18.34
N CYS A 72 4.10 10.16 -17.42
CA CYS A 72 4.25 8.77 -17.02
C CYS A 72 3.74 7.84 -18.14
N GLN A 73 4.42 6.72 -18.35
CA GLN A 73 3.97 5.69 -19.29
C GLN A 73 3.09 4.63 -18.61
N MET A 74 3.22 4.48 -17.29
CA MET A 74 2.44 3.52 -16.50
C MET A 74 2.14 4.12 -15.14
N MET A 75 0.99 3.78 -14.57
CA MET A 75 0.69 3.97 -13.14
C MET A 75 0.86 2.64 -12.41
N PHE A 76 1.48 2.70 -11.24
CA PHE A 76 1.45 1.65 -10.22
C PHE A 76 0.62 2.16 -9.06
N VAL A 77 -0.48 1.45 -8.74
CA VAL A 77 -1.43 1.87 -7.70
C VAL A 77 -1.71 0.75 -6.71
N HIS A 78 -2.15 1.13 -5.51
CA HIS A 78 -2.65 0.17 -4.53
C HIS A 78 -4.10 -0.21 -4.85
N HIS A 79 -4.97 0.75 -5.02
CA HIS A 79 -6.37 0.55 -5.40
C HIS A 79 -6.58 0.84 -6.89
N GLY A 80 -6.79 -0.23 -7.66
CA GLY A 80 -6.98 -0.16 -9.11
C GLY A 80 -8.39 0.26 -9.53
N ILE A 81 -8.70 0.07 -10.85
CA ILE A 81 -9.93 0.59 -11.45
C ILE A 81 -11.14 -0.34 -11.27
N PHE A 82 -10.94 -1.61 -10.86
CA PHE A 82 -12.01 -2.63 -10.89
C PHE A 82 -12.72 -2.87 -9.56
N TRP A 83 -12.49 -2.04 -8.53
CA TRP A 83 -13.16 -2.17 -7.22
C TRP A 83 -14.67 -2.15 -7.29
N GLY A 84 -15.25 -1.46 -8.26
CA GLY A 84 -16.69 -1.50 -8.54
C GLY A 84 -17.20 -2.81 -9.15
N GLY A 85 -16.32 -3.77 -9.41
CA GLY A 85 -16.63 -5.01 -10.08
C GLY A 85 -17.00 -4.84 -11.55
N LEU A 86 -17.71 -5.81 -12.09
CA LEU A 86 -18.18 -5.77 -13.48
C LEU A 86 -19.22 -4.68 -13.68
N GLN A 87 -18.94 -3.72 -14.55
CA GLN A 87 -19.82 -2.60 -14.82
C GLN A 87 -19.72 -2.13 -16.28
N PRO A 88 -20.77 -1.48 -16.82
CA PRO A 88 -20.73 -0.92 -18.16
C PRO A 88 -19.71 0.23 -18.28
N LEU A 89 -19.04 0.36 -19.41
CA LEU A 89 -18.15 1.47 -19.75
C LEU A 89 -18.94 2.75 -20.06
N ARG A 90 -19.34 3.48 -19.01
CA ARG A 90 -20.09 4.75 -19.12
C ARG A 90 -19.80 5.68 -17.93
N GLY A 91 -20.07 6.99 -18.09
CA GLY A 91 -19.86 8.01 -17.06
C GLY A 91 -18.39 8.06 -16.63
N THR A 92 -18.15 8.25 -15.35
CA THR A 92 -16.79 8.40 -14.78
C THR A 92 -15.89 7.18 -15.02
N PHE A 93 -16.44 5.98 -15.11
CA PHE A 93 -15.67 4.78 -15.45
C PHE A 93 -15.17 4.83 -16.90
N TYR A 94 -16.04 5.24 -17.85
CA TYR A 94 -15.64 5.46 -19.24
C TYR A 94 -14.59 6.57 -19.36
N GLU A 95 -14.76 7.68 -18.65
CA GLU A 95 -13.84 8.83 -18.68
C GLU A 95 -12.43 8.42 -18.26
N LYS A 96 -12.29 7.71 -17.15
CA LYS A 96 -11.02 7.19 -16.66
C LYS A 96 -10.31 6.29 -17.70
N ILE A 97 -11.05 5.29 -18.22
CA ILE A 97 -10.47 4.36 -19.21
C ILE A 97 -10.12 5.09 -20.50
N SER A 98 -10.99 5.97 -21.00
CA SER A 98 -10.74 6.77 -22.19
C SER A 98 -9.52 7.67 -22.07
N SER A 99 -9.34 8.34 -20.93
CA SER A 99 -8.16 9.16 -20.62
C SER A 99 -6.88 8.34 -20.68
N MET A 100 -6.84 7.19 -20.02
CA MET A 100 -5.67 6.31 -20.02
C MET A 100 -5.33 5.79 -21.43
N LEU A 101 -6.32 5.28 -22.17
CA LEU A 101 -6.11 4.74 -23.52
C LEU A 101 -5.67 5.83 -24.48
N SER A 102 -6.27 7.03 -24.43
CA SER A 102 -5.89 8.17 -25.29
C SER A 102 -4.48 8.67 -25.02
N ALA A 103 -4.02 8.63 -23.78
CA ALA A 103 -2.67 9.02 -23.39
C ALA A 103 -1.64 7.88 -23.50
N ASN A 104 -2.03 6.70 -23.93
CA ASN A 104 -1.19 5.50 -23.91
C ASN A 104 -0.60 5.21 -22.52
N LEU A 105 -1.39 5.43 -21.46
CA LEU A 105 -1.01 5.25 -20.06
C LEU A 105 -1.43 3.87 -19.57
N GLY A 106 -0.47 3.04 -19.20
CA GLY A 106 -0.73 1.72 -18.62
C GLY A 106 -1.11 1.78 -17.14
N LEU A 107 -1.72 0.73 -16.62
CA LEU A 107 -2.09 0.61 -15.21
C LEU A 107 -1.76 -0.76 -14.65
N TYR A 108 -1.04 -0.77 -13.55
CA TYR A 108 -0.79 -1.94 -12.72
C TYR A 108 -1.29 -1.68 -11.30
N SER A 109 -1.98 -2.64 -10.70
CA SER A 109 -2.50 -2.54 -9.33
C SER A 109 -1.99 -3.68 -8.46
N ALA A 110 -1.64 -3.39 -7.21
CA ALA A 110 -1.31 -4.40 -6.20
C ALA A 110 -1.86 -3.99 -4.83
N HIS A 111 -2.85 -4.74 -4.33
CA HIS A 111 -3.52 -4.53 -3.05
C HIS A 111 -2.86 -5.39 -1.96
N ILE A 112 -3.51 -6.45 -1.45
CA ILE A 112 -2.92 -7.33 -0.42
C ILE A 112 -1.53 -7.87 -0.78
N PRO A 113 -1.19 -8.21 -2.04
CA PRO A 113 0.17 -8.59 -2.40
C PRO A 113 1.23 -7.52 -2.04
N LEU A 114 0.90 -6.23 -2.20
CA LEU A 114 1.79 -5.17 -1.75
C LEU A 114 1.83 -5.08 -0.23
N ASP A 115 0.70 -5.16 0.46
CA ASP A 115 0.65 -5.05 1.92
C ASP A 115 1.49 -6.13 2.63
N LEU A 116 1.48 -7.33 2.07
CA LEU A 116 2.17 -8.50 2.62
C LEU A 116 3.66 -8.55 2.29
N HIS A 117 4.13 -7.77 1.32
CA HIS A 117 5.52 -7.87 0.89
C HIS A 117 6.49 -7.56 2.04
N PRO A 118 7.42 -8.49 2.39
CA PRO A 118 8.18 -8.42 3.64
C PRO A 118 9.17 -7.26 3.73
N VAL A 119 9.47 -6.59 2.60
CA VAL A 119 10.42 -5.48 2.52
C VAL A 119 9.76 -4.20 1.99
N LEU A 120 8.93 -4.31 0.94
CA LEU A 120 8.33 -3.16 0.25
C LEU A 120 6.91 -2.86 0.73
N GLY A 121 6.31 -3.72 1.55
CA GLY A 121 4.90 -3.67 1.92
C GLY A 121 4.52 -2.51 2.81
N ASN A 122 3.26 -2.07 2.72
CA ASN A 122 2.71 -1.02 3.57
C ASN A 122 2.78 -1.40 5.05
N ASN A 123 2.38 -2.62 5.42
CA ASN A 123 2.45 -3.09 6.80
C ASN A 123 3.89 -3.13 7.32
N ARG A 124 4.85 -3.56 6.50
CA ARG A 124 6.27 -3.55 6.87
C ARG A 124 6.75 -2.12 7.11
N ALA A 125 6.43 -1.21 6.22
CA ALA A 125 6.82 0.19 6.34
C ALA A 125 6.20 0.87 7.58
N LEU A 126 4.96 0.53 7.94
CA LEU A 126 4.31 1.02 9.16
C LEU A 126 4.96 0.42 10.42
N ALA A 127 5.30 -0.88 10.40
CA ALA A 127 6.02 -1.53 11.49
C ALA A 127 7.39 -0.88 11.74
N ASP A 128 8.16 -0.64 10.69
CA ASP A 128 9.46 0.04 10.77
C ASP A 128 9.31 1.48 11.28
N LEU A 129 8.24 2.18 10.86
CA LEU A 129 7.95 3.56 11.27
C LEU A 129 7.78 3.72 12.78
N ILE A 130 7.10 2.76 13.43
CA ILE A 130 6.87 2.77 14.88
C ILE A 130 7.97 2.06 15.67
N GLY A 131 8.95 1.49 14.99
CA GLY A 131 10.04 0.72 15.60
C GLY A 131 9.58 -0.61 16.20
N LEU A 132 8.62 -1.29 15.53
CA LEU A 132 8.10 -2.58 15.95
C LEU A 132 9.18 -3.65 15.86
N GLN A 133 9.39 -4.39 16.94
CA GLN A 133 10.39 -5.45 17.08
C GLN A 133 9.70 -6.81 17.23
N ASN A 134 10.46 -7.89 17.02
CA ASN A 134 9.96 -9.27 17.16
C ASN A 134 8.72 -9.51 16.29
N LEU A 135 8.82 -9.12 15.01
CA LEU A 135 7.70 -9.17 14.08
C LEU A 135 7.18 -10.59 13.87
N GLU A 136 5.88 -10.77 14.09
CA GLU A 136 5.15 -12.00 13.78
C GLU A 136 3.97 -11.66 12.86
N PRO A 137 3.58 -12.57 11.92
CA PRO A 137 2.38 -12.40 11.12
C PRO A 137 1.13 -12.31 12.01
N PHE A 138 0.25 -11.34 11.72
CA PHE A 138 -0.95 -11.05 12.50
C PHE A 138 -2.11 -10.62 11.60
N GLY A 139 -3.33 -10.63 12.15
CA GLY A 139 -4.52 -10.13 11.47
C GLY A 139 -5.04 -11.11 10.42
N GLU A 140 -5.77 -12.13 10.86
CA GLU A 140 -6.33 -13.13 9.96
C GLU A 140 -7.49 -12.55 9.14
N TYR A 141 -7.37 -12.64 7.82
CA TYR A 141 -8.37 -12.24 6.85
C TYR A 141 -8.38 -13.23 5.68
N GLY A 142 -9.54 -13.80 5.36
CA GLY A 142 -9.66 -14.74 4.25
C GLY A 142 -8.74 -15.98 4.30
N GLY A 143 -8.33 -16.40 5.52
CA GLY A 143 -7.44 -17.54 5.74
C GLY A 143 -5.95 -17.22 5.64
N ILE A 144 -5.57 -15.94 5.49
CA ILE A 144 -4.19 -15.46 5.50
C ILE A 144 -4.00 -14.38 6.57
N LYS A 145 -2.77 -14.20 7.05
CA LYS A 145 -2.43 -13.11 7.97
C LYS A 145 -1.91 -11.93 7.18
N ILE A 146 -2.63 -10.81 7.23
CA ILE A 146 -2.41 -9.65 6.38
C ILE A 146 -1.58 -8.53 7.01
N GLY A 147 -1.15 -8.64 8.28
CA GLY A 147 -0.39 -7.63 8.99
C GLY A 147 0.69 -8.20 9.88
N PHE A 148 1.15 -7.39 10.82
CA PHE A 148 2.18 -7.75 11.79
C PHE A 148 1.74 -7.45 13.23
N LYS A 149 2.25 -8.24 14.18
CA LYS A 149 2.31 -7.89 15.60
C LYS A 149 3.74 -7.96 16.11
N GLY A 150 4.00 -7.31 17.23
CA GLY A 150 5.31 -7.31 17.87
C GLY A 150 5.33 -6.43 19.11
N THR A 151 6.53 -6.02 19.51
CA THR A 151 6.76 -5.18 20.68
C THR A 151 7.39 -3.86 20.32
N ILE A 152 7.13 -2.81 21.10
CA ILE A 152 7.80 -1.52 21.01
C ILE A 152 8.38 -1.14 22.38
N ASN A 153 9.26 -0.16 22.39
CA ASN A 153 9.66 0.47 23.66
C ASN A 153 8.41 1.08 24.31
N LYS A 154 8.16 0.72 25.57
CA LYS A 154 7.01 1.13 26.34
C LYS A 154 6.80 2.64 26.33
N LYS A 155 5.60 3.08 25.99
CA LYS A 155 5.19 4.50 25.94
C LYS A 155 3.67 4.64 26.10
N SER A 156 3.17 5.86 26.35
CA SER A 156 1.74 6.07 26.45
C SER A 156 1.06 6.02 25.08
N ALA A 157 -0.23 5.72 25.06
CA ALA A 157 -1.05 5.70 23.85
C ALA A 157 -1.04 7.05 23.12
N GLU A 158 -1.08 8.16 23.87
CA GLU A 158 -1.02 9.52 23.34
C GLU A 158 0.32 9.80 22.66
N THR A 159 1.43 9.36 23.27
CA THR A 159 2.77 9.50 22.68
C THR A 159 2.87 8.74 21.36
N LEU A 160 2.36 7.50 21.31
CA LEU A 160 2.37 6.70 20.08
C LEU A 160 1.50 7.33 19.00
N ALA A 161 0.30 7.82 19.35
CA ALA A 161 -0.60 8.49 18.41
C ALA A 161 0.01 9.79 17.85
N GLN A 162 0.68 10.59 18.70
CA GLN A 162 1.37 11.80 18.27
C GLN A 162 2.54 11.49 17.33
N GLU A 163 3.37 10.50 17.66
CA GLU A 163 4.48 10.07 16.78
C GLU A 163 3.97 9.59 15.42
N LEU A 164 2.85 8.85 15.39
CA LEU A 164 2.22 8.43 14.14
C LEU A 164 1.73 9.62 13.31
N ALA A 165 1.04 10.58 13.94
CA ALA A 165 0.54 11.78 13.26
C ALA A 165 1.68 12.57 12.61
N GLU A 166 2.77 12.80 13.35
CA GLU A 166 3.95 13.53 12.85
C GLU A 166 4.64 12.78 11.70
N LYS A 167 4.85 11.45 11.82
CA LYS A 167 5.58 10.66 10.84
C LYS A 167 4.78 10.35 9.57
N LEU A 168 3.44 10.27 9.69
CA LEU A 168 2.54 10.04 8.55
C LEU A 168 2.09 11.35 7.90
N GLY A 169 2.16 12.48 8.63
CA GLY A 169 1.64 13.76 8.17
C GLY A 169 0.12 13.77 8.06
N SER A 170 -0.57 13.00 8.92
CA SER A 170 -2.03 12.83 8.90
C SER A 170 -2.63 13.01 10.28
N SER A 171 -3.96 13.25 10.33
CA SER A 171 -4.69 13.21 11.58
C SER A 171 -4.80 11.78 12.09
N VAL A 172 -4.58 11.59 13.39
CA VAL A 172 -4.69 10.28 14.05
C VAL A 172 -5.81 10.34 15.08
N LYS A 173 -6.68 9.33 15.05
CA LYS A 173 -7.74 9.19 16.06
C LYS A 173 -7.36 8.09 17.05
N LEU A 174 -7.23 8.47 18.31
CA LEU A 174 -6.95 7.57 19.43
C LEU A 174 -8.27 7.16 20.13
N ILE A 175 -8.42 5.87 20.41
CA ILE A 175 -9.51 5.27 21.18
C ILE A 175 -8.90 4.42 22.29
N GLY A 176 -9.27 4.72 23.54
CA GLY A 176 -8.67 4.10 24.73
C GLY A 176 -7.46 4.88 25.23
N GLU A 177 -6.89 4.41 26.32
CA GLU A 177 -5.76 5.00 27.04
C GLU A 177 -4.88 3.91 27.66
N GLY A 178 -3.67 4.26 28.06
CA GLY A 178 -2.77 3.35 28.77
C GLY A 178 -1.38 3.26 28.16
N GLU A 179 -0.59 2.37 28.74
CA GLU A 179 0.78 2.10 28.32
C GLU A 179 0.82 1.04 27.22
N ILE A 180 1.54 1.33 26.15
CA ILE A 180 1.66 0.45 25.00
C ILE A 180 3.05 -0.20 24.98
N GLU A 181 3.05 -1.54 24.88
CA GLU A 181 4.27 -2.35 24.80
C GLU A 181 4.16 -3.41 23.68
N SER A 182 2.95 -3.92 23.42
CA SER A 182 2.64 -4.87 22.35
C SER A 182 1.65 -4.27 21.36
N VAL A 183 1.93 -4.40 20.06
CA VAL A 183 1.15 -3.75 19.01
C VAL A 183 0.84 -4.74 17.91
N GLY A 184 -0.42 -4.79 17.48
CA GLY A 184 -0.83 -5.36 16.20
C GLY A 184 -1.09 -4.24 15.20
N LEU A 185 -0.79 -4.44 13.92
CA LEU A 185 -1.07 -3.46 12.87
C LEU A 185 -1.49 -4.10 11.55
N VAL A 186 -2.41 -3.42 10.88
CA VAL A 186 -2.79 -3.64 9.48
C VAL A 186 -3.11 -2.29 8.86
N THR A 187 -2.50 -1.95 7.73
CA THR A 187 -2.75 -0.70 7.00
C THR A 187 -4.15 -0.66 6.39
N GLY A 188 -4.64 0.50 5.98
CA GLY A 188 -5.93 0.66 5.33
C GLY A 188 -7.14 0.45 6.23
N GLY A 189 -8.21 -0.12 5.69
CA GLY A 189 -9.50 -0.29 6.36
C GLY A 189 -9.68 -1.66 7.01
N ALA A 190 -8.93 -2.00 8.05
CA ALA A 190 -8.95 -3.32 8.69
C ALA A 190 -9.35 -3.28 10.18
N ALA A 191 -10.25 -2.37 10.56
CA ALA A 191 -10.62 -2.16 11.97
C ALA A 191 -11.30 -3.38 12.63
N GLU A 192 -11.96 -4.24 11.88
CA GLU A 192 -12.59 -5.49 12.35
C GLU A 192 -11.58 -6.47 12.97
N ILE A 193 -10.29 -6.28 12.73
CA ILE A 193 -9.23 -7.09 13.34
C ILE A 193 -8.95 -6.70 14.80
N VAL A 194 -9.50 -5.58 15.30
CA VAL A 194 -9.34 -5.17 16.71
C VAL A 194 -9.76 -6.26 17.71
N GLY A 195 -10.82 -7.02 17.39
CA GLY A 195 -11.23 -8.16 18.22
C GLY A 195 -10.20 -9.30 18.28
N GLN A 196 -9.38 -9.47 17.25
CA GLN A 196 -8.26 -10.42 17.28
C GLN A 196 -7.14 -9.89 18.18
N ALA A 197 -6.78 -8.60 18.05
CA ALA A 197 -5.78 -7.95 18.91
C ALA A 197 -6.14 -8.06 20.39
N SER A 198 -7.41 -7.81 20.75
CA SER A 198 -7.93 -7.94 22.11
C SER A 198 -7.81 -9.38 22.64
N ARG A 199 -8.22 -10.38 21.85
CA ARG A 199 -8.12 -11.80 22.25
C ARG A 199 -6.68 -12.28 22.45
N GLU A 200 -5.73 -11.70 21.70
CA GLU A 200 -4.30 -11.98 21.84
C GLU A 200 -3.62 -11.17 22.95
N GLY A 201 -4.36 -10.29 23.64
CA GLY A 201 -3.87 -9.47 24.76
C GLY A 201 -2.89 -8.39 24.31
N LEU A 202 -2.99 -7.91 23.08
CA LEU A 202 -2.17 -6.80 22.59
C LEU A 202 -2.61 -5.49 23.25
N SER A 203 -1.64 -4.65 23.66
CA SER A 203 -1.94 -3.36 24.28
C SER A 203 -2.55 -2.37 23.28
N ALA A 204 -2.18 -2.46 22.01
CA ALA A 204 -2.76 -1.61 20.96
C ALA A 204 -2.93 -2.33 19.63
N TYR A 205 -3.89 -1.83 18.84
CA TYR A 205 -4.07 -2.15 17.44
C TYR A 205 -4.07 -0.87 16.60
N ILE A 206 -3.30 -0.86 15.51
CA ILE A 206 -3.16 0.27 14.59
C ILE A 206 -3.71 -0.14 13.23
N THR A 207 -4.60 0.69 12.68
CA THR A 207 -5.10 0.55 11.30
C THR A 207 -5.41 1.93 10.73
N GLY A 208 -5.82 2.03 9.47
CA GLY A 208 -6.09 3.34 8.85
C GLY A 208 -7.41 3.94 9.28
N GLU A 209 -8.51 3.18 9.19
CA GLU A 209 -9.87 3.67 9.48
C GLU A 209 -10.78 2.58 10.01
N GLY A 210 -11.96 2.98 10.48
CA GLY A 210 -12.98 2.06 10.97
C GLY A 210 -14.34 2.70 11.22
N ALA A 211 -15.33 1.87 11.57
CA ALA A 211 -16.70 2.25 11.83
C ALA A 211 -16.97 2.46 13.34
N ASN A 212 -18.13 3.05 13.66
CA ASN A 212 -18.51 3.43 15.02
C ASN A 212 -18.49 2.25 16.02
N HIS A 213 -18.86 1.05 15.61
CA HIS A 213 -18.92 -0.12 16.52
C HIS A 213 -17.53 -0.58 16.98
N HIS A 214 -16.47 -0.36 16.23
CA HIS A 214 -15.11 -0.71 16.64
C HIS A 214 -14.63 0.07 17.88
N TYR A 215 -15.26 1.22 18.18
CA TYR A 215 -15.02 1.93 19.42
C TYR A 215 -15.36 1.05 20.65
N HIS A 216 -16.54 0.45 20.63
CA HIS A 216 -16.98 -0.41 21.74
C HIS A 216 -16.15 -1.69 21.81
N GLU A 217 -15.86 -2.32 20.68
CA GLU A 217 -14.99 -3.50 20.64
C GLU A 217 -13.61 -3.24 21.25
N ALA A 218 -12.99 -2.10 20.95
CA ALA A 218 -11.70 -1.72 21.50
C ALA A 218 -11.76 -1.50 23.02
N ILE A 219 -12.74 -0.70 23.48
CA ILE A 219 -12.89 -0.38 24.92
C ILE A 219 -13.23 -1.60 25.75
N GLU A 220 -14.20 -2.41 25.32
CA GLU A 220 -14.62 -3.62 26.03
C GLU A 220 -13.54 -4.72 25.96
N GLY A 221 -12.77 -4.74 24.87
CA GLY A 221 -11.65 -5.65 24.68
C GLY A 221 -10.34 -5.21 25.35
N HIS A 222 -10.32 -4.05 26.02
CA HIS A 222 -9.14 -3.48 26.69
C HIS A 222 -7.91 -3.34 25.75
N CYS A 223 -8.14 -3.04 24.47
CA CYS A 223 -7.12 -2.83 23.48
C CYS A 223 -7.20 -1.40 22.95
N VAL A 224 -6.13 -0.62 23.09
CA VAL A 224 -6.08 0.72 22.49
C VAL A 224 -6.18 0.61 20.98
N LEU A 225 -7.11 1.36 20.36
CA LEU A 225 -7.29 1.37 18.92
C LEU A 225 -6.86 2.73 18.34
N ILE A 226 -5.99 2.68 17.34
CA ILE A 226 -5.46 3.88 16.67
C ILE A 226 -5.82 3.84 15.19
N PHE A 227 -6.60 4.83 14.74
CA PHE A 227 -6.84 5.07 13.32
C PHE A 227 -5.83 6.12 12.82
N ALA A 228 -4.92 5.68 11.95
CA ALA A 228 -3.78 6.47 11.50
C ALA A 228 -3.96 7.06 10.09
N GLY A 229 -5.15 6.90 9.50
CA GLY A 229 -5.51 7.33 8.15
C GLY A 229 -5.33 6.22 7.12
N HIS A 230 -6.39 5.88 6.39
CA HIS A 230 -6.37 4.85 5.35
C HIS A 230 -5.31 5.19 4.30
N TYR A 231 -5.51 6.32 3.63
CA TYR A 231 -4.56 6.82 2.61
C TYR A 231 -3.12 6.92 3.16
N ALA A 232 -2.96 7.53 4.34
CA ALA A 232 -1.65 7.81 4.90
C ALA A 232 -0.83 6.55 5.20
N THR A 233 -1.48 5.48 5.66
CA THR A 233 -0.84 4.20 5.97
C THR A 233 -0.41 3.42 4.73
N GLU A 234 -0.97 3.73 3.54
CA GLU A 234 -0.74 2.99 2.29
C GLU A 234 0.16 3.71 1.27
N THR A 235 0.67 4.90 1.61
CA THR A 235 1.55 5.65 0.70
C THR A 235 2.96 5.07 0.58
N ARG A 236 3.41 4.30 1.57
CA ARG A 236 4.81 3.88 1.69
C ARG A 236 5.15 2.70 0.79
N GLY A 237 4.24 1.76 0.62
CA GLY A 237 4.45 0.59 -0.24
C GLY A 237 4.64 0.98 -1.70
N VAL A 238 3.75 1.82 -2.24
CA VAL A 238 3.87 2.28 -3.63
C VAL A 238 5.17 3.05 -3.87
N LYS A 239 5.61 3.89 -2.91
CA LYS A 239 6.89 4.61 -2.96
C LYS A 239 8.08 3.66 -2.90
N ALA A 240 8.01 2.61 -2.07
CA ALA A 240 9.07 1.60 -1.96
C ALA A 240 9.24 0.81 -3.26
N VAL A 241 8.13 0.47 -3.94
CA VAL A 241 8.16 -0.17 -5.26
C VAL A 241 8.80 0.75 -6.30
N GLY A 242 8.43 2.03 -6.33
CA GLY A 242 9.03 3.01 -7.24
C GLY A 242 10.56 3.10 -7.06
N LYS A 243 11.02 3.25 -5.82
CA LYS A 243 12.44 3.26 -5.49
C LYS A 243 13.15 1.97 -5.94
N HIS A 244 12.54 0.82 -5.69
CA HIS A 244 13.08 -0.47 -6.12
C HIS A 244 13.25 -0.56 -7.65
N LEU A 245 12.26 -0.09 -8.42
CA LEU A 245 12.32 -0.10 -9.88
C LEU A 245 13.37 0.88 -10.41
N GLU A 246 13.55 2.03 -9.77
CA GLU A 246 14.60 2.98 -10.11
C GLU A 246 16.00 2.40 -9.87
N GLU A 247 16.23 1.81 -8.69
CA GLU A 247 17.51 1.18 -8.34
C GLU A 247 17.86 -0.02 -9.26
N LYS A 248 16.85 -0.79 -9.65
CA LYS A 248 17.08 -2.03 -10.40
C LYS A 248 17.12 -1.83 -11.92
N PHE A 249 16.29 -0.96 -12.45
CA PHE A 249 16.06 -0.82 -13.90
C PHE A 249 16.31 0.58 -14.42
N GLY A 250 16.55 1.57 -13.56
CA GLY A 250 16.67 2.97 -13.94
C GLY A 250 15.33 3.59 -14.37
N ILE A 251 14.19 2.94 -14.06
CA ILE A 251 12.85 3.49 -14.32
C ILE A 251 12.57 4.54 -13.25
N THR A 252 12.44 5.80 -13.66
CA THR A 252 12.13 6.89 -12.72
C THR A 252 10.70 6.80 -12.23
N SER A 253 10.44 7.34 -11.04
CA SER A 253 9.11 7.33 -10.46
C SER A 253 8.69 8.69 -9.90
N GLU A 254 7.39 8.96 -9.92
CA GLU A 254 6.78 10.18 -9.36
C GLU A 254 5.60 9.80 -8.48
N PHE A 255 5.61 10.21 -7.22
CA PHE A 255 4.45 10.01 -6.36
C PHE A 255 3.38 11.06 -6.64
N LEU A 256 2.21 10.60 -7.04
CA LEU A 256 1.05 11.40 -7.40
C LEU A 256 0.16 11.53 -6.17
N ASP A 257 0.52 12.47 -5.30
CA ASP A 257 -0.13 12.66 -4.01
C ASP A 257 -1.54 13.24 -4.17
N TYR A 258 -2.54 12.51 -3.70
CA TYR A 258 -3.95 12.94 -3.72
C TYR A 258 -4.68 12.43 -2.47
N PRO A 259 -4.40 13.01 -1.29
CA PRO A 259 -4.91 12.53 -0.02
C PRO A 259 -6.42 12.68 0.10
N THR A 260 -7.08 11.64 0.58
CA THR A 260 -8.52 11.63 0.85
C THR A 260 -8.86 12.29 2.19
N GLY A 261 -7.93 12.29 3.13
CA GLY A 261 -8.14 12.72 4.51
C GLY A 261 -8.85 11.68 5.39
N LEU A 262 -9.03 10.46 4.87
CA LEU A 262 -9.59 9.30 5.57
C LEU A 262 -8.49 8.40 6.07
#